data_c6cc3914956ced543078f53689a9148c
#
_entry.id   c6cc3914956ced543078f53689a9148c
#
_cell.length_a   1.000
_cell.length_b   1.000
_cell.length_c   1.000
_cell.angle_alpha   90.00
_cell.angle_beta   90.00
_cell.angle_gamma   90.00
#
_symmetry.space_group_name_H-M   'P 1'
#
loop_
_entity.id
_entity.type
_entity.pdbx_description
1 polymer ?
#
loop_
_entity_poly.entity_id
_entity_poly.type
_entity_poly.pdbx_seq_one_letter_code
_entity_poly.pdbx_strand_id
1 'polypeptide(L)'
;MNDSPASAEIKQARNFAEGLRDMSKQILSTDYLIVGSGAVGMAFADTLVHESDADIIIVDMHGQPGGHWNDAYPFVTLHQPSSFYGVGSMPLGHDRLDQFGLNEGLGELATGAEVNAYYEQVMHTKLIPSGRVRYFPKCRYTGNGEFESMLTGEKHHVSVARRTVDTTYLNTAVPSTHTPAFSITDGVRFIPLNGLPKVNTPPAGYVVVGAGKTGADACLWLLEHGVDADLIQWIVPRDAWLTNRAKIQPKDEFFFDTFNAQSAQFEAAAQATSIDDLYERLEACGMLVRLDPNVRPTMFHAAVISPKELAALRSIRNIIRLGRVTNIGLNEITLQHGSVPTTPEHLFVDCSASAILGPSMAAIKPIFQDKLVLPQTIRSYQPAFSAAVIAHIELAYDNDTIKNELCQVVPLPNHAKDWVPMTLVNMMNLKRWSEEPALMSWQSTNRLN
;
A
#
# COMPACT_ATOMS: atom_id res chain seq x y z
N MET A 1 44.38 22.43 -47.23
CA MET A 1 43.89 21.20 -46.57
C MET A 1 42.38 21.35 -46.42
N ASN A 2 41.62 20.69 -47.30
CA ASN A 2 40.16 20.80 -47.27
C ASN A 2 39.63 19.82 -46.22
N ASP A 3 38.93 20.36 -45.24
CA ASP A 3 38.14 19.52 -44.30
C ASP A 3 37.13 18.70 -45.11
N SER A 4 37.10 17.39 -44.86
CA SER A 4 36.16 16.51 -45.55
C SER A 4 34.71 16.79 -45.12
N PRO A 5 33.69 16.59 -46.01
CA PRO A 5 32.29 16.81 -45.64
C PRO A 5 31.85 16.04 -44.35
N ALA A 6 32.43 14.88 -44.11
CA ALA A 6 32.18 14.07 -42.94
C ALA A 6 32.65 14.72 -41.61
N SER A 7 33.73 15.56 -41.65
CA SER A 7 34.21 16.24 -40.47
C SER A 7 33.30 17.42 -40.08
N ALA A 8 32.63 18.05 -41.06
CA ALA A 8 31.67 19.11 -40.82
C ALA A 8 30.35 18.58 -40.21
N GLU A 9 29.86 17.44 -40.69
CA GLU A 9 28.65 16.79 -40.16
C GLU A 9 28.86 16.28 -38.71
N ILE A 10 30.04 15.71 -38.42
CA ILE A 10 30.39 15.28 -37.05
C ILE A 10 30.46 16.48 -36.09
N LYS A 11 31.01 17.62 -36.58
CA LYS A 11 31.10 18.85 -35.80
C LYS A 11 29.72 19.47 -35.55
N GLN A 12 28.83 19.41 -36.55
CA GLN A 12 27.44 19.90 -36.43
C GLN A 12 26.62 19.01 -35.49
N ALA A 13 26.77 17.67 -35.54
CA ALA A 13 26.15 16.75 -34.62
C ALA A 13 26.65 16.92 -33.18
N ARG A 14 27.96 17.18 -32.99
CA ARG A 14 28.53 17.52 -31.67
C ARG A 14 27.96 18.84 -31.11
N ASN A 15 27.94 19.90 -31.92
CA ASN A 15 27.40 21.20 -31.50
C ASN A 15 25.91 21.11 -31.21
N PHE A 16 25.14 20.30 -31.94
CA PHE A 16 23.74 20.01 -31.66
C PHE A 16 23.57 19.22 -30.34
N ALA A 17 24.40 18.21 -30.08
CA ALA A 17 24.44 17.46 -28.85
C ALA A 17 24.90 18.31 -27.64
N GLU A 18 25.86 19.23 -27.84
CA GLU A 18 26.29 20.20 -26.84
C GLU A 18 25.20 21.26 -26.57
N GLY A 19 24.49 21.73 -27.59
CA GLY A 19 23.33 22.60 -27.44
C GLY A 19 22.16 21.94 -26.71
N LEU A 20 21.90 20.66 -26.96
CA LEU A 20 20.94 19.86 -26.19
C LEU A 20 21.39 19.66 -24.73
N ARG A 21 22.70 19.48 -24.49
CA ARG A 21 23.26 19.39 -23.12
C ARG A 21 23.23 20.72 -22.37
N ASP A 22 23.35 21.86 -23.04
CA ASP A 22 23.23 23.18 -22.42
C ASP A 22 21.76 23.55 -22.10
N MET A 23 20.81 23.02 -22.89
CA MET A 23 19.37 23.08 -22.53
C MET A 23 19.02 22.26 -21.30
N SER A 24 19.79 21.20 -20.98
CA SER A 24 19.59 20.35 -19.79
C SER A 24 20.00 20.98 -18.47
N LYS A 25 20.66 22.13 -18.47
CA LYS A 25 20.96 22.93 -17.26
C LYS A 25 19.88 23.92 -16.88
N GLN A 26 18.72 23.88 -17.53
CA GLN A 26 17.60 24.75 -17.16
C GLN A 26 17.05 24.31 -15.81
N ILE A 27 17.18 25.18 -14.81
CA ILE A 27 16.56 24.98 -13.48
C ILE A 27 15.05 24.86 -13.71
N LEU A 28 14.52 23.69 -13.38
CA LEU A 28 13.08 23.46 -13.40
C LEU A 28 12.43 24.28 -12.28
N SER A 29 11.24 24.82 -12.52
CA SER A 29 10.44 25.50 -11.49
C SER A 29 9.07 24.88 -11.36
N THR A 30 8.52 24.87 -10.14
CA THR A 30 7.19 24.33 -9.84
C THR A 30 6.68 24.90 -8.52
N ASP A 31 5.37 24.86 -8.31
CA ASP A 31 4.79 25.14 -7.00
C ASP A 31 4.98 23.95 -6.05
N TYR A 32 4.68 22.74 -6.53
CA TYR A 32 4.83 21.51 -5.75
C TYR A 32 5.71 20.49 -6.46
N LEU A 33 6.65 19.93 -5.72
CA LEU A 33 7.44 18.77 -6.13
C LEU A 33 6.94 17.54 -5.38
N ILE A 34 6.27 16.62 -6.08
CA ILE A 34 5.75 15.38 -5.50
C ILE A 34 6.74 14.25 -5.75
N VAL A 35 7.20 13.61 -4.68
CA VAL A 35 8.09 12.45 -4.72
C VAL A 35 7.26 11.19 -4.53
N GLY A 36 7.18 10.37 -5.57
CA GLY A 36 6.36 9.16 -5.65
C GLY A 36 5.03 9.36 -6.38
N SER A 37 4.73 8.48 -7.33
CA SER A 37 3.47 8.42 -8.08
C SER A 37 2.61 7.20 -7.69
N GLY A 38 2.74 6.74 -6.44
CA GLY A 38 1.85 5.75 -5.85
C GLY A 38 0.48 6.34 -5.48
N ALA A 39 -0.38 5.55 -4.82
CA ALA A 39 -1.74 5.95 -4.45
C ALA A 39 -1.81 7.31 -3.73
N VAL A 40 -0.90 7.56 -2.80
CA VAL A 40 -0.84 8.80 -2.02
C VAL A 40 -0.45 9.98 -2.91
N GLY A 41 0.61 9.85 -3.72
CA GLY A 41 1.08 10.92 -4.62
C GLY A 41 0.07 11.25 -5.70
N MET A 42 -0.57 10.22 -6.27
CA MET A 42 -1.61 10.39 -7.30
C MET A 42 -2.86 11.08 -6.75
N ALA A 43 -3.35 10.69 -5.57
CA ALA A 43 -4.52 11.31 -4.95
C ALA A 43 -4.24 12.76 -4.51
N PHE A 44 -3.02 13.04 -4.01
CA PHE A 44 -2.58 14.39 -3.67
C PHE A 44 -2.52 15.28 -4.92
N ALA A 45 -1.85 14.81 -5.99
CA ALA A 45 -1.74 15.54 -7.27
C ALA A 45 -3.10 15.80 -7.91
N ASP A 46 -4.00 14.82 -7.90
CA ASP A 46 -5.35 14.95 -8.44
C ASP A 46 -6.13 16.06 -7.73
N THR A 47 -6.08 16.12 -6.42
CA THR A 47 -6.73 17.18 -5.63
C THR A 47 -6.14 18.55 -5.96
N LEU A 48 -4.79 18.69 -6.03
CA LEU A 48 -4.16 19.95 -6.42
C LEU A 48 -4.59 20.43 -7.80
N VAL A 49 -4.65 19.50 -8.78
CA VAL A 49 -5.07 19.83 -10.16
C VAL A 49 -6.50 20.32 -10.22
N HIS A 50 -7.41 19.78 -9.38
CA HIS A 50 -8.83 20.14 -9.41
C HIS A 50 -9.16 21.39 -8.60
N GLU A 51 -8.35 21.70 -7.57
CA GLU A 51 -8.69 22.76 -6.60
C GLU A 51 -7.75 23.98 -6.66
N SER A 52 -6.74 23.97 -7.52
CA SER A 52 -5.80 25.09 -7.67
C SER A 52 -5.27 25.19 -9.09
N ASP A 53 -4.55 26.30 -9.37
CA ASP A 53 -3.80 26.51 -10.61
C ASP A 53 -2.31 26.19 -10.46
N ALA A 54 -1.92 25.44 -9.42
CA ALA A 54 -0.53 25.16 -9.10
C ALA A 54 0.15 24.31 -10.16
N ASP A 55 1.41 24.64 -10.47
CA ASP A 55 2.31 23.81 -11.27
C ASP A 55 2.89 22.68 -10.41
N ILE A 56 2.96 21.48 -10.99
CA ILE A 56 3.36 20.26 -10.27
C ILE A 56 4.44 19.52 -11.06
N ILE A 57 5.49 19.12 -10.37
CA ILE A 57 6.44 18.11 -10.86
C ILE A 57 6.26 16.84 -10.04
N ILE A 58 6.10 15.70 -10.71
CA ILE A 58 6.04 14.37 -10.08
C ILE A 58 7.28 13.59 -10.49
N VAL A 59 8.01 13.04 -9.51
CA VAL A 59 9.23 12.23 -9.72
C VAL A 59 9.01 10.83 -9.14
N ASP A 60 9.29 9.78 -9.91
CA ASP A 60 9.15 8.39 -9.44
C ASP A 60 10.28 7.48 -9.96
N MET A 61 10.70 6.53 -9.11
CA MET A 61 11.70 5.52 -9.47
C MET A 61 11.15 4.44 -10.40
N HIS A 62 9.84 4.20 -10.42
CA HIS A 62 9.19 3.27 -11.34
C HIS A 62 9.05 3.86 -12.74
N GLY A 63 8.84 3.00 -13.73
CA GLY A 63 8.64 3.40 -15.12
C GLY A 63 7.25 3.90 -15.42
N GLN A 64 6.31 3.66 -14.50
CA GLN A 64 4.90 4.04 -14.59
C GLN A 64 4.35 4.35 -13.20
N PRO A 65 3.22 5.09 -13.10
CA PRO A 65 2.54 5.33 -11.82
C PRO A 65 2.05 4.03 -11.20
N GLY A 66 1.76 4.06 -9.88
CA GLY A 66 1.25 2.92 -9.14
C GLY A 66 2.08 2.58 -7.90
N GLY A 67 3.29 3.15 -7.75
CA GLY A 67 4.15 2.91 -6.59
C GLY A 67 4.44 1.41 -6.41
N HIS A 68 4.28 0.88 -5.19
CA HIS A 68 4.56 -0.53 -4.88
C HIS A 68 3.71 -1.56 -5.65
N TRP A 69 2.61 -1.16 -6.29
CA TRP A 69 1.83 -2.05 -7.16
C TRP A 69 2.64 -2.55 -8.36
N ASN A 70 3.63 -1.77 -8.80
CA ASN A 70 4.56 -2.18 -9.86
C ASN A 70 5.44 -3.38 -9.48
N ASP A 71 5.68 -3.57 -8.18
CA ASP A 71 6.52 -4.64 -7.63
C ASP A 71 5.71 -5.76 -6.97
N ALA A 72 4.39 -5.59 -6.86
CA ALA A 72 3.50 -6.56 -6.25
C ALA A 72 3.42 -7.88 -7.05
N TYR A 73 2.99 -8.97 -6.40
CA TYR A 73 2.82 -10.25 -7.09
C TYR A 73 1.62 -10.20 -8.06
N PRO A 74 1.68 -10.95 -9.19
CA PRO A 74 0.73 -10.76 -10.32
C PRO A 74 -0.74 -11.00 -10.00
N PHE A 75 -1.05 -11.78 -8.97
CA PHE A 75 -2.42 -12.11 -8.56
C PHE A 75 -2.91 -11.33 -7.33
N VAL A 76 -2.20 -10.26 -6.95
CA VAL A 76 -2.64 -9.38 -5.87
C VAL A 76 -3.95 -8.68 -6.23
N THR A 77 -4.84 -8.56 -5.26
CA THR A 77 -6.04 -7.71 -5.36
C THR A 77 -6.05 -6.69 -4.22
N LEU A 78 -6.89 -5.66 -4.35
CA LEU A 78 -7.22 -4.82 -3.22
C LEU A 78 -7.82 -5.66 -2.08
N HIS A 79 -7.62 -5.23 -0.85
CA HIS A 79 -8.18 -5.90 0.33
C HIS A 79 -9.58 -5.38 0.70
N GLN A 80 -9.89 -4.18 0.24
CA GLN A 80 -11.16 -3.48 0.45
C GLN A 80 -11.78 -3.17 -0.90
N PRO A 81 -13.08 -2.89 -0.97
CA PRO A 81 -13.76 -2.55 -2.23
C PRO A 81 -13.05 -1.45 -3.02
N SER A 82 -13.00 -1.62 -4.34
CA SER A 82 -12.28 -0.73 -5.26
C SER A 82 -12.74 0.72 -5.18
N SER A 83 -14.00 0.96 -4.85
CA SER A 83 -14.57 2.30 -4.70
C SER A 83 -13.90 3.16 -3.62
N PHE A 84 -13.27 2.54 -2.61
CA PHE A 84 -12.49 3.27 -1.58
C PHE A 84 -11.09 3.67 -2.03
N TYR A 85 -10.68 3.29 -3.27
CA TYR A 85 -9.31 3.47 -3.72
C TYR A 85 -9.22 4.34 -4.98
N GLY A 86 -8.02 4.85 -5.28
CA GLY A 86 -7.75 5.67 -6.45
C GLY A 86 -7.68 7.17 -6.14
N VAL A 87 -8.17 7.99 -7.09
CA VAL A 87 -8.18 9.46 -7.00
C VAL A 87 -9.61 10.02 -6.97
N GLY A 88 -9.79 11.26 -6.52
CA GLY A 88 -11.10 11.89 -6.40
C GLY A 88 -11.83 12.06 -7.74
N SER A 89 -11.11 12.40 -8.82
CA SER A 89 -11.67 12.74 -10.12
C SER A 89 -12.09 11.56 -10.99
N MET A 90 -11.66 10.33 -10.65
CA MET A 90 -11.92 9.15 -11.46
C MET A 90 -12.15 7.91 -10.59
N PRO A 91 -13.23 7.13 -10.78
CA PRO A 91 -13.43 5.90 -10.03
C PRO A 91 -12.47 4.80 -10.49
N LEU A 92 -12.07 3.93 -9.54
CA LEU A 92 -11.44 2.65 -9.82
C LEU A 92 -12.53 1.57 -9.82
N GLY A 93 -12.55 0.74 -10.87
CA GLY A 93 -13.55 -0.31 -11.03
C GLY A 93 -14.87 0.20 -11.59
N HIS A 94 -15.91 -0.65 -11.47
CA HIS A 94 -17.23 -0.42 -12.07
C HIS A 94 -18.36 -0.36 -11.01
N ASP A 95 -17.98 -0.28 -9.73
CA ASP A 95 -18.92 -0.24 -8.60
C ASP A 95 -19.97 -1.36 -8.63
N ARG A 96 -19.52 -2.59 -8.86
CA ARG A 96 -20.34 -3.80 -8.91
C ARG A 96 -19.99 -4.76 -7.78
N LEU A 97 -20.82 -5.79 -7.59
CA LEU A 97 -20.51 -6.92 -6.73
C LEU A 97 -19.80 -8.02 -7.54
N ASP A 98 -18.84 -8.68 -6.92
CA ASP A 98 -18.25 -9.89 -7.49
C ASP A 98 -19.30 -11.00 -7.55
N GLN A 99 -19.42 -11.65 -8.71
CA GLN A 99 -20.47 -12.64 -8.98
C GLN A 99 -20.04 -14.08 -8.66
N PHE A 100 -18.77 -14.31 -8.43
CA PHE A 100 -18.18 -15.62 -8.15
C PHE A 100 -16.85 -15.51 -7.40
N GLY A 101 -16.31 -16.68 -6.98
CA GLY A 101 -15.02 -16.76 -6.28
C GLY A 101 -15.14 -16.46 -4.78
N LEU A 102 -14.00 -16.21 -4.15
CA LEU A 102 -13.90 -16.04 -2.70
C LEU A 102 -14.42 -14.68 -2.20
N ASN A 103 -14.66 -13.74 -3.10
CA ASN A 103 -15.26 -12.43 -2.78
C ASN A 103 -16.73 -12.30 -3.26
N GLU A 104 -17.34 -13.36 -3.76
CA GLU A 104 -18.72 -13.36 -4.28
C GLU A 104 -19.71 -12.69 -3.33
N GLY A 105 -20.54 -11.80 -3.89
CA GLY A 105 -21.57 -11.08 -3.16
C GLY A 105 -21.07 -9.83 -2.42
N LEU A 106 -19.79 -9.50 -2.50
CA LEU A 106 -19.19 -8.29 -1.92
C LEU A 106 -18.70 -7.34 -3.02
N GLY A 107 -18.45 -6.09 -2.68
CA GLY A 107 -17.92 -5.09 -3.60
C GLY A 107 -16.62 -5.54 -4.27
N GLU A 108 -16.52 -5.31 -5.58
CA GLU A 108 -15.41 -5.77 -6.41
C GLU A 108 -14.04 -5.34 -5.89
N LEU A 109 -13.06 -6.22 -6.06
CA LEU A 109 -11.66 -6.00 -5.70
C LEU A 109 -10.82 -5.88 -6.97
N ALA A 110 -10.34 -4.68 -7.28
CA ALA A 110 -9.43 -4.49 -8.40
C ALA A 110 -8.14 -5.27 -8.21
N THR A 111 -7.69 -5.92 -9.27
CA THR A 111 -6.40 -6.59 -9.35
C THR A 111 -5.25 -5.58 -9.40
N GLY A 112 -4.03 -6.00 -9.06
CA GLY A 112 -2.84 -5.15 -9.19
C GLY A 112 -2.63 -4.62 -10.62
N ALA A 113 -2.99 -5.42 -11.63
CA ALA A 113 -2.93 -4.99 -13.03
C ALA A 113 -3.94 -3.87 -13.34
N GLU A 114 -5.18 -3.99 -12.84
CA GLU A 114 -6.21 -2.94 -12.98
C GLU A 114 -5.81 -1.67 -12.23
N VAL A 115 -5.22 -1.77 -11.04
CA VAL A 115 -4.73 -0.61 -10.28
C VAL A 115 -3.62 0.13 -11.06
N ASN A 116 -2.65 -0.60 -11.62
CA ASN A 116 -1.59 0.00 -12.42
C ASN A 116 -2.13 0.66 -13.70
N ALA A 117 -3.00 -0.04 -14.45
CA ALA A 117 -3.64 0.52 -15.64
C ALA A 117 -4.49 1.77 -15.32
N TYR A 118 -5.17 1.75 -14.19
CA TYR A 118 -5.94 2.90 -13.71
C TYR A 118 -5.06 4.11 -13.42
N TYR A 119 -3.95 3.96 -12.70
CA TYR A 119 -3.05 5.09 -12.42
C TYR A 119 -2.37 5.61 -13.67
N GLU A 120 -2.02 4.74 -14.63
CA GLU A 120 -1.53 5.12 -15.95
C GLU A 120 -2.60 5.97 -16.69
N GLN A 121 -3.85 5.53 -16.65
CA GLN A 121 -4.96 6.27 -17.23
C GLN A 121 -5.14 7.64 -16.55
N VAL A 122 -5.14 7.72 -15.23
CA VAL A 122 -5.25 9.00 -14.49
C VAL A 122 -4.12 9.94 -14.90
N MET A 123 -2.86 9.46 -14.92
CA MET A 123 -1.70 10.26 -15.29
C MET A 123 -1.86 10.86 -16.69
N HIS A 124 -2.20 10.03 -17.67
CA HIS A 124 -2.22 10.42 -19.09
C HIS A 124 -3.52 11.04 -19.58
N THR A 125 -4.65 10.88 -18.87
CA THR A 125 -5.93 11.45 -19.28
C THR A 125 -6.41 12.60 -18.41
N LYS A 126 -5.85 12.78 -17.21
CA LYS A 126 -6.24 13.81 -16.25
C LYS A 126 -5.09 14.74 -15.88
N LEU A 127 -3.99 14.18 -15.34
CA LEU A 127 -2.93 15.00 -14.75
C LEU A 127 -2.09 15.71 -15.81
N ILE A 128 -1.43 14.99 -16.71
CA ILE A 128 -0.60 15.61 -17.78
C ILE A 128 -1.43 16.50 -18.69
N PRO A 129 -2.65 16.12 -19.17
CA PRO A 129 -3.45 16.99 -20.03
C PRO A 129 -3.95 18.28 -19.38
N SER A 130 -3.86 18.41 -18.05
CA SER A 130 -4.13 19.70 -17.37
C SER A 130 -3.17 20.81 -17.81
N GLY A 131 -2.02 20.45 -18.42
CA GLY A 131 -0.95 21.36 -18.81
C GLY A 131 -0.08 21.85 -17.63
N ARG A 132 -0.40 21.45 -16.41
CA ARG A 132 0.26 21.87 -15.17
C ARG A 132 1.10 20.79 -14.51
N VAL A 133 1.03 19.53 -14.98
CA VAL A 133 1.76 18.40 -14.43
C VAL A 133 2.85 17.94 -15.39
N ARG A 134 4.08 17.91 -14.88
CA ARG A 134 5.25 17.29 -15.54
C ARG A 134 5.65 16.05 -14.78
N TYR A 135 5.69 14.90 -15.45
CA TYR A 135 6.00 13.61 -14.86
C TYR A 135 7.38 13.10 -15.28
N PHE A 136 8.20 12.73 -14.31
CA PHE A 136 9.55 12.21 -14.48
C PHE A 136 9.65 10.78 -13.94
N PRO A 137 9.27 9.76 -14.74
CA PRO A 137 9.47 8.36 -14.37
C PRO A 137 10.94 7.95 -14.46
N LYS A 138 11.32 6.84 -13.83
CA LYS A 138 12.71 6.35 -13.75
C LYS A 138 13.68 7.40 -13.22
N CYS A 139 13.24 8.25 -12.31
CA CYS A 139 14.05 9.26 -11.66
C CYS A 139 14.04 9.06 -10.14
N ARG A 140 15.22 9.13 -9.54
CA ARG A 140 15.41 9.03 -8.09
C ARG A 140 15.56 10.41 -7.50
N TYR A 141 14.68 10.77 -6.57
CA TYR A 141 14.82 11.98 -5.76
C TYR A 141 16.00 11.82 -4.79
N THR A 142 16.88 12.81 -4.73
CA THR A 142 18.10 12.79 -3.91
C THR A 142 18.07 13.81 -2.76
N GLY A 143 17.00 14.59 -2.66
CA GLY A 143 16.83 15.62 -1.63
C GLY A 143 16.98 17.04 -2.16
N ASN A 144 16.55 18.04 -1.39
CA ASN A 144 16.75 19.47 -1.68
C ASN A 144 16.32 19.94 -3.08
N GLY A 145 15.25 19.34 -3.63
CA GLY A 145 14.78 19.66 -4.99
C GLY A 145 15.61 19.01 -6.10
N GLU A 146 16.50 18.07 -5.78
CA GLU A 146 17.33 17.39 -6.78
C GLU A 146 16.81 15.97 -7.06
N PHE A 147 16.87 15.57 -8.32
CA PHE A 147 16.61 14.20 -8.75
C PHE A 147 17.50 13.79 -9.92
N GLU A 148 17.71 12.49 -10.07
CA GLU A 148 18.60 11.92 -11.08
C GLU A 148 17.87 10.84 -11.89
N SER A 149 18.00 10.90 -13.22
CA SER A 149 17.53 9.83 -14.11
C SER A 149 18.32 8.55 -13.85
N MET A 150 17.61 7.50 -13.54
CA MET A 150 18.20 6.15 -13.32
C MET A 150 18.68 5.50 -14.62
N LEU A 151 18.27 6.03 -15.78
CA LEU A 151 18.64 5.51 -17.08
C LEU A 151 19.85 6.23 -17.69
N THR A 152 19.94 7.56 -17.49
CA THR A 152 20.99 8.38 -18.13
C THR A 152 22.01 8.94 -17.15
N GLY A 153 21.70 8.94 -15.84
CA GLY A 153 22.49 9.63 -14.82
C GLY A 153 22.36 11.16 -14.88
N GLU A 154 21.46 11.70 -15.70
CA GLU A 154 21.23 13.13 -15.81
C GLU A 154 20.61 13.65 -14.50
N LYS A 155 21.19 14.75 -13.99
CA LYS A 155 20.75 15.41 -12.75
C LYS A 155 19.92 16.64 -13.07
N HIS A 156 18.81 16.76 -12.36
CA HIS A 156 17.89 17.87 -12.44
C HIS A 156 17.80 18.58 -11.09
N HIS A 157 17.67 19.91 -11.14
CA HIS A 157 17.38 20.73 -9.97
C HIS A 157 16.07 21.46 -10.16
N VAL A 158 15.19 21.40 -9.15
CA VAL A 158 13.87 22.02 -9.14
C VAL A 158 13.83 23.14 -8.10
N SER A 159 13.53 24.35 -8.53
CA SER A 159 13.14 25.44 -7.64
C SER A 159 11.67 25.26 -7.24
N VAL A 160 11.41 24.91 -5.99
CA VAL A 160 10.08 24.65 -5.45
C VAL A 160 9.56 25.89 -4.75
N ALA A 161 8.50 26.52 -5.29
CA ALA A 161 7.97 27.77 -4.75
C ALA A 161 7.19 27.54 -3.44
N ARG A 162 6.35 26.50 -3.38
CA ARG A 162 5.54 26.16 -2.20
C ARG A 162 6.19 25.05 -1.40
N ARG A 163 5.93 23.77 -1.75
CA ARG A 163 6.37 22.63 -0.93
C ARG A 163 6.84 21.43 -1.76
N THR A 164 7.77 20.69 -1.20
CA THR A 164 8.02 19.30 -1.59
C THR A 164 7.05 18.39 -0.84
N VAL A 165 6.42 17.45 -1.54
CA VAL A 165 5.48 16.47 -0.99
C VAL A 165 6.14 15.10 -1.09
N ASP A 166 6.64 14.57 0.03
CA ASP A 166 7.27 13.25 0.06
C ASP A 166 6.25 12.18 0.43
N THR A 167 5.78 11.45 -0.58
CA THR A 167 4.80 10.37 -0.43
C THR A 167 5.45 9.00 -0.24
N THR A 168 6.77 8.95 -0.14
CA THR A 168 7.55 7.71 0.05
C THR A 168 7.86 7.43 1.52
N TYR A 169 7.46 8.31 2.43
CA TYR A 169 7.80 8.24 3.85
C TYR A 169 7.48 6.88 4.51
N LEU A 170 6.37 6.25 4.17
CA LEU A 170 5.99 4.94 4.72
C LEU A 170 6.80 3.79 4.14
N ASN A 171 7.47 3.97 3.00
CA ASN A 171 8.40 3.05 2.36
C ASN A 171 7.96 1.58 2.42
N THR A 172 6.81 1.27 1.83
CA THR A 172 6.22 -0.07 1.82
C THR A 172 7.11 -1.07 1.10
N ALA A 173 7.53 -2.14 1.78
CA ALA A 173 8.25 -3.25 1.16
C ALA A 173 7.27 -4.35 0.70
N VAL A 174 7.54 -4.95 -0.46
CA VAL A 174 6.82 -6.09 -1.01
C VAL A 174 7.76 -7.29 -1.19
N PRO A 175 7.26 -8.53 -1.33
CA PRO A 175 8.13 -9.73 -1.39
C PRO A 175 9.23 -9.66 -2.45
N SER A 176 8.98 -9.05 -3.61
CA SER A 176 9.97 -8.93 -4.70
C SER A 176 11.13 -7.97 -4.40
N THR A 177 10.94 -7.03 -3.49
CA THR A 177 11.96 -6.02 -3.10
C THR A 177 12.50 -6.24 -1.69
N HIS A 178 12.02 -7.30 -1.01
CA HIS A 178 12.39 -7.66 0.34
C HIS A 178 13.59 -8.63 0.37
N THR A 179 14.46 -8.45 1.34
CA THR A 179 15.50 -9.45 1.67
C THR A 179 15.08 -10.15 2.96
N PRO A 180 14.93 -11.49 2.95
CA PRO A 180 14.60 -12.25 4.15
C PRO A 180 15.59 -12.02 5.29
N ALA A 181 15.09 -11.95 6.52
CA ALA A 181 15.91 -11.77 7.73
C ALA A 181 16.48 -13.11 8.28
N PHE A 182 16.39 -14.19 7.51
CA PHE A 182 16.86 -15.53 7.87
C PHE A 182 17.81 -16.08 6.82
N SER A 183 18.63 -17.06 7.20
CA SER A 183 19.54 -17.73 6.28
C SER A 183 18.85 -18.84 5.49
N ILE A 184 19.36 -19.08 4.27
CA ILE A 184 18.86 -20.11 3.37
C ILE A 184 20.07 -20.92 2.90
N THR A 185 20.02 -22.24 3.09
CA THR A 185 21.10 -23.15 2.66
C THR A 185 21.07 -23.32 1.14
N ASP A 186 22.24 -23.39 0.52
CA ASP A 186 22.38 -23.67 -0.91
C ASP A 186 21.64 -24.95 -1.30
N GLY A 187 20.94 -24.90 -2.44
CA GLY A 187 20.13 -26.01 -2.93
C GLY A 187 18.67 -26.02 -2.45
N VAL A 188 18.27 -25.16 -1.52
CA VAL A 188 16.87 -24.98 -1.14
C VAL A 188 16.11 -24.29 -2.26
N ARG A 189 14.96 -24.81 -2.64
CA ARG A 189 14.05 -24.19 -3.63
C ARG A 189 13.25 -23.06 -2.95
N PHE A 190 13.72 -21.84 -3.08
CA PHE A 190 13.14 -20.67 -2.43
C PHE A 190 12.83 -19.58 -3.47
N ILE A 191 11.62 -19.04 -3.43
CA ILE A 191 11.16 -17.98 -4.34
C ILE A 191 10.41 -16.89 -3.56
N PRO A 192 10.46 -15.61 -4.02
CA PRO A 192 9.47 -14.63 -3.60
C PRO A 192 8.09 -15.00 -4.17
N LEU A 193 7.01 -14.48 -3.57
CA LEU A 193 5.64 -14.76 -4.02
C LEU A 193 5.42 -14.46 -5.51
N ASN A 194 6.11 -13.45 -6.05
CA ASN A 194 6.11 -13.10 -7.48
C ASN A 194 6.57 -14.25 -8.40
N GLY A 195 7.29 -15.23 -7.87
CA GLY A 195 7.76 -16.40 -8.59
C GLY A 195 6.72 -17.53 -8.66
N LEU A 196 5.70 -17.51 -7.79
CA LEU A 196 4.74 -18.61 -7.68
C LEU A 196 3.98 -18.91 -8.99
N PRO A 197 3.48 -17.91 -9.76
CA PRO A 197 2.85 -18.18 -11.07
C PRO A 197 3.80 -18.68 -12.16
N LYS A 198 5.10 -18.71 -11.92
CA LYS A 198 6.13 -19.19 -12.86
C LYS A 198 6.55 -20.63 -12.59
N VAL A 199 5.98 -21.26 -11.55
CA VAL A 199 6.23 -22.66 -11.22
C VAL A 199 5.68 -23.53 -12.35
N ASN A 200 6.54 -24.34 -12.98
CA ASN A 200 6.21 -25.20 -14.12
C ASN A 200 6.39 -26.68 -13.86
N THR A 201 6.82 -27.02 -12.65
CA THR A 201 6.97 -28.41 -12.19
C THR A 201 6.49 -28.49 -10.75
N PRO A 202 5.50 -29.37 -10.45
CA PRO A 202 4.94 -29.46 -9.11
C PRO A 202 6.00 -29.87 -8.10
N PRO A 203 6.14 -29.18 -6.97
CA PRO A 203 6.99 -29.62 -5.87
C PRO A 203 6.29 -30.74 -5.07
N ALA A 204 7.02 -31.39 -4.18
CA ALA A 204 6.42 -32.36 -3.24
C ALA A 204 5.50 -31.71 -2.20
N GLY A 205 5.67 -30.41 -1.96
CA GLY A 205 4.83 -29.58 -1.09
C GLY A 205 5.26 -28.13 -1.14
N TYR A 206 4.41 -27.24 -0.65
CA TYR A 206 4.65 -25.80 -0.57
C TYR A 206 4.81 -25.37 0.88
N VAL A 207 5.84 -24.58 1.18
CA VAL A 207 6.06 -23.98 2.50
C VAL A 207 5.89 -22.48 2.39
N VAL A 208 4.76 -21.95 2.84
CA VAL A 208 4.47 -20.51 2.82
C VAL A 208 5.04 -19.86 4.09
N VAL A 209 5.96 -18.91 3.93
CA VAL A 209 6.67 -18.25 5.04
C VAL A 209 6.10 -16.86 5.30
N GLY A 210 5.27 -16.74 6.34
CA GLY A 210 4.66 -15.47 6.76
C GLY A 210 3.15 -15.53 6.90
N ALA A 211 2.61 -14.78 7.87
CA ALA A 211 1.21 -14.82 8.29
C ALA A 211 0.43 -13.53 7.98
N GLY A 212 1.00 -12.61 7.20
CA GLY A 212 0.29 -11.42 6.72
C GLY A 212 -0.70 -11.76 5.60
N LYS A 213 -1.39 -10.72 5.08
CA LYS A 213 -2.29 -10.89 3.93
C LYS A 213 -1.58 -11.54 2.73
N THR A 214 -0.31 -11.21 2.49
CA THR A 214 0.52 -11.82 1.45
C THR A 214 0.63 -13.34 1.59
N GLY A 215 0.83 -13.86 2.81
CA GLY A 215 0.86 -15.30 3.07
C GLY A 215 -0.51 -15.96 2.91
N ALA A 216 -1.58 -15.26 3.34
CA ALA A 216 -2.95 -15.71 3.10
C ALA A 216 -3.26 -15.80 1.61
N ASP A 217 -2.87 -14.78 0.81
CA ASP A 217 -3.08 -14.76 -0.64
C ASP A 217 -2.29 -15.87 -1.35
N ALA A 218 -1.07 -16.18 -0.89
CA ALA A 218 -0.32 -17.33 -1.40
C ALA A 218 -1.06 -18.64 -1.18
N CYS A 219 -1.57 -18.86 0.04
CA CYS A 219 -2.34 -20.05 0.39
C CYS A 219 -3.65 -20.14 -0.42
N LEU A 220 -4.40 -19.04 -0.51
CA LEU A 220 -5.65 -18.99 -1.28
C LEU A 220 -5.39 -19.25 -2.76
N TRP A 221 -4.37 -18.63 -3.34
CA TRP A 221 -4.01 -18.85 -4.74
C TRP A 221 -3.65 -20.31 -5.03
N LEU A 222 -2.90 -20.98 -4.15
CA LEU A 222 -2.58 -22.39 -4.27
C LEU A 222 -3.86 -23.27 -4.24
N LEU A 223 -4.74 -23.01 -3.28
CA LEU A 223 -6.01 -23.73 -3.13
C LEU A 223 -6.92 -23.54 -4.36
N GLU A 224 -7.06 -22.31 -4.87
CA GLU A 224 -7.86 -21.99 -6.06
C GLU A 224 -7.29 -22.64 -7.34
N HIS A 225 -5.99 -22.95 -7.37
CA HIS A 225 -5.34 -23.70 -8.47
C HIS A 225 -5.30 -25.21 -8.24
N GLY A 226 -6.07 -25.71 -7.27
CA GLY A 226 -6.26 -27.14 -7.04
C GLY A 226 -5.14 -27.83 -6.28
N VAL A 227 -4.25 -27.08 -5.63
CA VAL A 227 -3.26 -27.69 -4.72
C VAL A 227 -4.00 -28.21 -3.49
N ASP A 228 -3.75 -29.49 -3.16
CA ASP A 228 -4.31 -30.11 -1.96
C ASP A 228 -3.84 -29.36 -0.71
N ALA A 229 -4.76 -29.04 0.20
CA ALA A 229 -4.48 -28.35 1.44
C ALA A 229 -3.44 -29.07 2.32
N ASP A 230 -3.35 -30.39 2.23
CA ASP A 230 -2.37 -31.21 2.97
C ASP A 230 -0.94 -31.07 2.41
N LEU A 231 -0.78 -30.56 1.18
CA LEU A 231 0.53 -30.23 0.58
C LEU A 231 1.02 -28.80 0.93
N ILE A 232 0.21 -28.02 1.66
CA ILE A 232 0.56 -26.66 2.07
C ILE A 232 0.97 -26.67 3.55
N GLN A 233 2.22 -26.32 3.82
CA GLN A 233 2.71 -25.99 5.15
C GLN A 233 2.75 -24.48 5.29
N TRP A 234 2.08 -23.93 6.30
CA TRP A 234 2.01 -22.49 6.49
C TRP A 234 2.68 -22.06 7.80
N ILE A 235 3.79 -21.34 7.70
CA ILE A 235 4.52 -20.79 8.86
C ILE A 235 3.85 -19.50 9.28
N VAL A 236 3.21 -19.55 10.45
CA VAL A 236 2.47 -18.44 11.09
C VAL A 236 3.20 -18.02 12.37
N PRO A 237 4.16 -17.07 12.31
CA PRO A 237 4.91 -16.66 13.50
C PRO A 237 4.04 -16.02 14.58
N ARG A 238 3.00 -15.30 14.18
CA ARG A 238 1.99 -14.69 15.05
C ARG A 238 0.64 -14.76 14.35
N ASP A 239 -0.36 -15.29 15.00
CA ASP A 239 -1.74 -15.21 14.53
C ASP A 239 -2.24 -13.77 14.60
N ALA A 240 -3.02 -13.36 13.60
CA ALA A 240 -3.59 -12.03 13.47
C ALA A 240 -5.11 -12.03 13.66
N TRP A 241 -5.61 -10.98 14.29
CA TRP A 241 -6.99 -10.58 14.15
C TRP A 241 -7.21 -9.98 12.76
N LEU A 242 -8.22 -10.45 12.05
CA LEU A 242 -8.55 -10.08 10.69
C LEU A 242 -9.86 -9.30 10.66
N THR A 243 -9.93 -8.25 9.84
CA THR A 243 -11.17 -7.48 9.64
C THR A 243 -12.08 -8.22 8.66
N ASN A 244 -13.33 -8.41 9.04
CA ASN A 244 -14.32 -9.05 8.19
C ASN A 244 -14.77 -8.10 7.06
N ARG A 245 -14.42 -8.43 5.80
CA ARG A 245 -14.75 -7.61 4.63
C ARG A 245 -16.26 -7.40 4.45
N ALA A 246 -17.09 -8.37 4.83
CA ALA A 246 -18.54 -8.24 4.74
C ALA A 246 -19.13 -7.14 5.65
N LYS A 247 -18.34 -6.64 6.63
CA LYS A 247 -18.77 -5.58 7.58
C LYS A 247 -18.25 -4.19 7.24
N ILE A 248 -17.56 -4.02 6.11
CA ILE A 248 -16.97 -2.76 5.67
C ILE A 248 -17.29 -2.48 4.18
N GLN A 249 -18.55 -2.69 3.78
CA GLN A 249 -18.98 -2.50 2.40
C GLN A 249 -19.54 -1.10 2.18
N PRO A 250 -19.17 -0.39 1.08
CA PRO A 250 -19.54 1.01 0.85
C PRO A 250 -20.91 1.20 0.18
N LYS A 251 -21.50 0.14 -0.38
CA LYS A 251 -22.71 0.26 -1.21
C LYS A 251 -23.99 0.42 -0.40
N ASP A 252 -24.98 1.12 -0.95
CA ASP A 252 -26.25 1.39 -0.30
C ASP A 252 -26.97 0.11 0.17
N GLU A 253 -26.86 -0.98 -0.56
CA GLU A 253 -27.43 -2.28 -0.18
C GLU A 253 -26.84 -2.86 1.11
N PHE A 254 -25.62 -2.45 1.49
CA PHE A 254 -24.96 -2.85 2.73
C PHE A 254 -25.03 -1.78 3.82
N PHE A 255 -25.69 -0.63 3.56
CA PHE A 255 -25.69 0.50 4.49
C PHE A 255 -26.05 0.11 5.91
N PHE A 256 -27.17 -0.60 6.11
CA PHE A 256 -27.61 -1.01 7.44
C PHE A 256 -26.66 -2.02 8.08
N ASP A 257 -26.13 -2.98 7.30
CA ASP A 257 -25.19 -3.98 7.83
C ASP A 257 -23.87 -3.33 8.26
N THR A 258 -23.33 -2.43 7.42
CA THR A 258 -22.09 -1.68 7.73
C THR A 258 -22.29 -0.73 8.91
N PHE A 259 -23.41 0.02 8.95
CA PHE A 259 -23.72 0.93 10.03
C PHE A 259 -23.93 0.19 11.37
N ASN A 260 -24.70 -0.91 11.37
CA ASN A 260 -24.90 -1.74 12.53
C ASN A 260 -23.58 -2.35 13.03
N ALA A 261 -22.72 -2.80 12.11
CA ALA A 261 -21.41 -3.34 12.47
C ALA A 261 -20.51 -2.27 13.11
N GLN A 262 -20.51 -1.04 12.58
CA GLN A 262 -19.78 0.06 13.18
C GLN A 262 -20.33 0.44 14.56
N SER A 263 -21.65 0.50 14.71
CA SER A 263 -22.29 0.78 15.99
C SER A 263 -21.94 -0.29 17.03
N ALA A 264 -22.01 -1.57 16.67
CA ALA A 264 -21.63 -2.67 17.54
C ALA A 264 -20.14 -2.65 17.92
N GLN A 265 -19.27 -2.20 17.01
CA GLN A 265 -17.84 -1.98 17.30
C GLN A 265 -17.65 -0.90 18.37
N PHE A 266 -18.36 0.22 18.29
CA PHE A 266 -18.28 1.28 19.29
C PHE A 266 -18.89 0.85 20.64
N GLU A 267 -19.99 0.09 20.63
CA GLU A 267 -20.57 -0.49 21.83
C GLU A 267 -19.60 -1.47 22.50
N ALA A 268 -18.96 -2.35 21.71
CA ALA A 268 -17.92 -3.26 22.18
C ALA A 268 -16.77 -2.49 22.86
N ALA A 269 -16.31 -1.40 22.23
CA ALA A 269 -15.26 -0.56 22.80
C ALA A 269 -15.68 0.16 24.09
N ALA A 270 -16.92 0.64 24.18
CA ALA A 270 -17.45 1.32 25.35
C ALA A 270 -17.66 0.38 26.56
N GLN A 271 -17.99 -0.88 26.32
CA GLN A 271 -18.24 -1.90 27.33
C GLN A 271 -17.01 -2.71 27.74
N ALA A 272 -15.93 -2.65 26.95
CA ALA A 272 -14.74 -3.45 27.19
C ALA A 272 -14.03 -3.06 28.49
N THR A 273 -13.65 -4.05 29.27
CA THR A 273 -12.94 -3.90 30.55
C THR A 273 -11.43 -4.17 30.42
N SER A 274 -11.01 -4.74 29.31
CA SER A 274 -9.61 -5.00 28.96
C SER A 274 -9.45 -5.10 27.43
N ILE A 275 -8.20 -5.10 26.95
CA ILE A 275 -7.92 -5.36 25.53
C ILE A 275 -8.43 -6.74 25.11
N ASP A 276 -8.32 -7.70 25.97
CA ASP A 276 -8.78 -9.06 25.70
C ASP A 276 -10.30 -9.14 25.56
N ASP A 277 -11.04 -8.52 26.50
CA ASP A 277 -12.50 -8.41 26.44
C ASP A 277 -12.97 -7.61 25.22
N LEU A 278 -12.25 -6.54 24.84
CA LEU A 278 -12.53 -5.78 23.62
C LEU A 278 -12.51 -6.69 22.38
N TYR A 279 -11.46 -7.48 22.22
CA TYR A 279 -11.32 -8.33 21.03
C TYR A 279 -12.35 -9.48 21.00
N GLU A 280 -12.71 -10.04 22.14
CA GLU A 280 -13.80 -11.03 22.23
C GLU A 280 -15.14 -10.40 21.81
N ARG A 281 -15.41 -9.18 22.23
CA ARG A 281 -16.62 -8.45 21.81
C ARG A 281 -16.59 -8.09 20.31
N LEU A 282 -15.43 -7.65 19.77
CA LEU A 282 -15.26 -7.35 18.35
C LEU A 282 -15.42 -8.62 17.47
N GLU A 283 -15.01 -9.77 17.98
CA GLU A 283 -15.28 -11.06 17.32
C GLU A 283 -16.75 -11.45 17.44
N ALA A 284 -17.37 -11.32 18.62
CA ALA A 284 -18.77 -11.64 18.86
C ALA A 284 -19.73 -10.83 17.96
N CYS A 285 -19.44 -9.57 17.70
CA CYS A 285 -20.22 -8.75 16.76
C CYS A 285 -19.82 -8.95 15.27
N GLY A 286 -18.84 -9.81 14.98
CA GLY A 286 -18.43 -10.19 13.63
C GLY A 286 -17.57 -9.17 12.89
N MET A 287 -17.10 -8.09 13.57
CA MET A 287 -16.17 -7.12 12.98
C MET A 287 -14.80 -7.72 12.76
N LEU A 288 -14.33 -8.52 13.71
CA LEU A 288 -13.07 -9.23 13.62
C LEU A 288 -13.30 -10.73 13.57
N VAL A 289 -12.37 -11.43 12.95
CA VAL A 289 -12.33 -12.89 12.88
C VAL A 289 -10.90 -13.36 13.10
N ARG A 290 -10.75 -14.64 13.47
CA ARG A 290 -9.44 -15.30 13.61
C ARG A 290 -9.36 -16.54 12.71
N LEU A 291 -8.13 -16.88 12.29
CA LEU A 291 -7.87 -18.04 11.46
C LEU A 291 -8.29 -19.34 12.19
N ASP A 292 -7.76 -19.54 13.40
CA ASP A 292 -8.03 -20.71 14.23
C ASP A 292 -8.82 -20.28 15.48
N PRO A 293 -10.06 -20.79 15.68
CA PRO A 293 -10.86 -20.45 16.84
C PRO A 293 -10.21 -20.80 18.19
N ASN A 294 -9.29 -21.78 18.19
CA ASN A 294 -8.61 -22.23 19.41
C ASN A 294 -7.32 -21.46 19.71
N VAL A 295 -6.89 -20.59 18.81
CA VAL A 295 -5.66 -19.80 18.97
C VAL A 295 -6.01 -18.32 19.15
N ARG A 296 -5.51 -17.73 20.23
CA ARG A 296 -5.70 -16.30 20.47
C ARG A 296 -4.68 -15.50 19.67
N PRO A 297 -5.11 -14.64 18.73
CA PRO A 297 -4.19 -13.77 18.00
C PRO A 297 -3.57 -12.70 18.90
N THR A 298 -2.31 -12.38 18.63
CA THR A 298 -1.55 -11.33 19.34
C THR A 298 -1.24 -10.13 18.44
N MET A 299 -1.49 -10.27 17.15
CA MET A 299 -1.21 -9.26 16.13
C MET A 299 -2.51 -8.65 15.59
N PHE A 300 -2.44 -7.35 15.29
CA PHE A 300 -3.49 -6.66 14.54
C PHE A 300 -2.83 -5.69 13.55
N HIS A 301 -2.93 -6.00 12.26
CA HIS A 301 -2.47 -5.14 11.16
C HIS A 301 -3.62 -4.68 10.28
N ALA A 302 -4.85 -4.92 10.75
CA ALA A 302 -6.09 -4.63 10.03
C ALA A 302 -6.17 -5.26 8.63
N ALA A 303 -5.53 -6.40 8.44
CA ALA A 303 -5.71 -7.20 7.23
C ALA A 303 -7.18 -7.59 7.09
N VAL A 304 -7.71 -7.45 5.87
CA VAL A 304 -9.12 -7.68 5.57
C VAL A 304 -9.29 -9.03 4.87
N ILE A 305 -10.32 -9.77 5.27
CA ILE A 305 -10.62 -11.10 4.70
C ILE A 305 -12.13 -11.28 4.52
N SER A 306 -12.55 -11.98 3.46
CA SER A 306 -13.93 -12.41 3.31
C SER A 306 -14.23 -13.66 4.12
N PRO A 307 -15.52 -13.94 4.44
CA PRO A 307 -15.89 -15.21 5.07
C PRO A 307 -15.50 -16.46 4.25
N LYS A 308 -15.56 -16.38 2.92
CA LYS A 308 -15.19 -17.47 2.02
C LYS A 308 -13.67 -17.70 1.98
N GLU A 309 -12.88 -16.63 1.92
CA GLU A 309 -11.40 -16.70 2.06
C GLU A 309 -11.01 -17.36 3.39
N LEU A 310 -11.63 -16.94 4.50
CA LEU A 310 -11.37 -17.52 5.82
C LEU A 310 -11.71 -19.01 5.87
N ALA A 311 -12.85 -19.41 5.31
CA ALA A 311 -13.25 -20.82 5.25
C ALA A 311 -12.25 -21.65 4.44
N ALA A 312 -11.78 -21.14 3.30
CA ALA A 312 -10.76 -21.79 2.49
C ALA A 312 -9.44 -21.96 3.25
N LEU A 313 -8.94 -20.89 3.89
CA LEU A 313 -7.70 -20.96 4.67
C LEU A 313 -7.77 -21.96 5.83
N ARG A 314 -8.92 -22.12 6.45
CA ARG A 314 -9.16 -23.10 7.53
C ARG A 314 -9.09 -24.57 7.08
N SER A 315 -9.09 -24.85 5.77
CA SER A 315 -8.84 -26.19 5.25
C SER A 315 -7.38 -26.63 5.40
N ILE A 316 -6.44 -25.67 5.49
CA ILE A 316 -5.00 -25.93 5.69
C ILE A 316 -4.78 -26.36 7.14
N ARG A 317 -4.38 -27.62 7.34
CA ARG A 317 -4.17 -28.19 8.68
C ARG A 317 -2.73 -28.03 9.18
N ASN A 318 -1.77 -28.00 8.27
CA ASN A 318 -0.35 -27.95 8.61
C ASN A 318 0.13 -26.50 8.84
N ILE A 319 -0.30 -25.92 9.98
CA ILE A 319 0.07 -24.56 10.39
C ILE A 319 1.16 -24.64 11.46
N ILE A 320 2.34 -24.07 11.16
CA ILE A 320 3.53 -24.09 12.01
C ILE A 320 3.60 -22.80 12.82
N ARG A 321 3.46 -22.88 14.16
CA ARG A 321 3.41 -21.76 15.09
C ARG A 321 4.62 -21.75 16.05
N LEU A 322 5.82 -21.93 15.51
CA LEU A 322 7.08 -21.96 16.28
C LEU A 322 7.89 -20.65 16.19
N GLY A 323 7.18 -19.53 16.00
CA GLY A 323 7.83 -18.23 15.84
C GLY A 323 8.40 -17.98 14.43
N ARG A 324 9.32 -17.02 14.33
CA ARG A 324 9.91 -16.65 13.04
C ARG A 324 10.94 -17.68 12.60
N VAL A 325 11.04 -17.87 11.28
CA VAL A 325 12.13 -18.64 10.67
C VAL A 325 13.46 -17.95 10.97
N THR A 326 14.48 -18.74 11.30
CA THR A 326 15.86 -18.30 11.50
C THR A 326 16.80 -18.92 10.47
N ASN A 327 16.51 -20.15 10.00
CA ASN A 327 17.24 -20.80 8.93
C ASN A 327 16.33 -21.77 8.16
N ILE A 328 16.53 -21.87 6.85
CA ILE A 328 15.94 -22.92 6.00
C ILE A 328 17.08 -23.80 5.49
N GLY A 329 17.13 -25.03 5.98
CA GLY A 329 18.06 -26.08 5.54
C GLY A 329 17.39 -27.03 4.53
N LEU A 330 18.16 -27.99 4.01
CA LEU A 330 17.67 -28.99 3.06
C LEU A 330 16.67 -29.98 3.69
N ASN A 331 16.88 -30.31 4.98
CA ASN A 331 16.08 -31.35 5.67
C ASN A 331 15.34 -30.80 6.91
N GLU A 332 15.58 -29.55 7.29
CA GLU A 332 15.03 -28.95 8.50
C GLU A 332 14.83 -27.45 8.33
N ILE A 333 13.71 -26.94 8.84
CA ILE A 333 13.43 -25.50 9.02
C ILE A 333 13.66 -25.18 10.50
N THR A 334 14.58 -24.30 10.81
CA THR A 334 14.80 -23.80 12.16
C THR A 334 14.00 -22.54 12.40
N LEU A 335 13.25 -22.52 13.50
CA LEU A 335 12.42 -21.41 13.93
C LEU A 335 12.83 -20.94 15.34
N GLN A 336 12.29 -19.82 15.81
CA GLN A 336 12.62 -19.25 17.13
C GLN A 336 12.36 -20.21 18.30
N HIS A 337 11.36 -21.09 18.20
CA HIS A 337 10.91 -21.94 19.29
C HIS A 337 10.97 -23.44 18.95
N GLY A 338 11.80 -23.82 18.01
CA GLY A 338 12.00 -25.22 17.63
C GLY A 338 12.34 -25.39 16.16
N SER A 339 12.25 -26.62 15.67
CA SER A 339 12.46 -26.94 14.26
C SER A 339 11.40 -27.93 13.75
N VAL A 340 11.23 -27.94 12.44
CA VAL A 340 10.36 -28.89 11.75
C VAL A 340 11.08 -29.53 10.56
N PRO A 341 10.80 -30.78 10.24
CA PRO A 341 11.42 -31.44 9.08
C PRO A 341 10.92 -30.81 7.76
N THR A 342 11.79 -30.80 6.76
CA THR A 342 11.48 -30.46 5.38
C THR A 342 12.25 -31.37 4.44
N THR A 343 12.06 -31.20 3.14
CA THR A 343 12.84 -31.92 2.12
C THR A 343 13.29 -30.99 1.00
N PRO A 344 14.33 -31.36 0.23
CA PRO A 344 14.79 -30.54 -0.90
C PRO A 344 13.76 -30.37 -2.02
N GLU A 345 12.74 -31.25 -2.07
CA GLU A 345 11.65 -31.23 -3.04
C GLU A 345 10.54 -30.21 -2.69
N HIS A 346 10.54 -29.68 -1.45
CA HIS A 346 9.61 -28.62 -1.06
C HIS A 346 9.98 -27.30 -1.74
N LEU A 347 8.97 -26.51 -2.08
CA LEU A 347 9.13 -25.13 -2.56
C LEU A 347 8.75 -24.15 -1.47
N PHE A 348 9.70 -23.32 -1.07
CA PHE A 348 9.48 -22.24 -0.11
C PHE A 348 9.03 -20.98 -0.84
N VAL A 349 7.94 -20.39 -0.36
CA VAL A 349 7.36 -19.16 -0.90
C VAL A 349 7.48 -18.07 0.15
N ASP A 350 8.30 -17.05 -0.14
CA ASP A 350 8.54 -15.93 0.78
C ASP A 350 7.37 -14.95 0.79
N CYS A 351 6.73 -14.85 1.95
CA CYS A 351 5.69 -13.89 2.26
C CYS A 351 6.02 -13.12 3.56
N SER A 352 7.32 -13.05 3.91
CA SER A 352 7.79 -12.47 5.18
C SER A 352 8.02 -10.96 5.14
N ALA A 353 7.89 -10.33 3.97
CA ALA A 353 7.96 -8.88 3.82
C ALA A 353 6.92 -8.18 4.71
N SER A 354 7.29 -7.06 5.32
CA SER A 354 6.39 -6.23 6.09
C SER A 354 6.05 -4.95 5.32
N ALA A 355 4.78 -4.71 5.06
CA ALA A 355 4.31 -3.47 4.47
C ALA A 355 4.51 -2.25 5.41
N ILE A 356 4.68 -2.52 6.70
CA ILE A 356 4.88 -1.51 7.75
C ILE A 356 6.26 -1.74 8.36
N LEU A 357 7.20 -0.83 8.06
CA LEU A 357 8.54 -0.89 8.61
C LEU A 357 8.61 -0.27 10.01
N GLY A 358 9.39 -0.89 10.91
CA GLY A 358 9.48 -0.51 12.32
C GLY A 358 9.81 0.97 12.58
N PRO A 359 10.72 1.64 11.86
CA PRO A 359 11.02 3.06 12.05
C PRO A 359 9.84 4.00 11.78
N SER A 360 9.00 3.69 10.78
CA SER A 360 7.83 4.51 10.45
C SER A 360 6.70 4.39 11.48
N MET A 361 6.63 3.30 12.24
CA MET A 361 5.68 3.16 13.35
C MET A 361 6.11 3.93 14.60
N ALA A 362 7.42 4.05 14.84
CA ALA A 362 7.98 4.69 16.04
C ALA A 362 8.10 6.22 15.93
N ALA A 363 8.05 6.78 14.73
CA ALA A 363 8.34 8.19 14.47
C ALA A 363 7.23 8.88 13.65
N ILE A 364 6.04 9.01 14.26
CA ILE A 364 5.01 9.91 13.74
C ILE A 364 5.61 11.32 13.68
N LYS A 365 5.61 11.92 12.48
CA LYS A 365 6.06 13.28 12.24
C LYS A 365 4.87 14.17 11.91
N PRO A 366 4.96 15.49 12.17
CA PRO A 366 3.99 16.44 11.62
C PRO A 366 3.91 16.30 10.10
N ILE A 367 2.69 16.36 9.56
CA ILE A 367 2.47 16.26 8.11
C ILE A 367 2.96 17.53 7.42
N PHE A 368 2.62 18.68 7.96
CA PHE A 368 3.00 19.98 7.42
C PHE A 368 4.20 20.57 8.17
N GLN A 369 5.28 20.80 7.44
CA GLN A 369 6.54 21.32 7.96
C GLN A 369 7.08 22.33 6.94
N ASP A 370 7.18 23.61 7.26
CA ASP A 370 7.69 24.70 6.39
C ASP A 370 7.66 24.41 4.87
N LYS A 371 8.71 23.80 4.31
CA LYS A 371 8.85 23.47 2.87
C LYS A 371 8.52 22.02 2.53
N LEU A 372 8.02 21.24 3.47
CA LEU A 372 7.80 19.81 3.30
C LEU A 372 6.38 19.42 3.75
N VAL A 373 5.72 18.59 2.95
CA VAL A 373 4.53 17.84 3.33
C VAL A 373 4.88 16.35 3.34
N LEU A 374 4.59 15.67 4.45
CA LEU A 374 4.76 14.22 4.62
C LEU A 374 3.38 13.56 4.75
N PRO A 375 2.70 13.24 3.65
CA PRO A 375 1.39 12.60 3.73
C PRO A 375 1.47 11.26 4.46
N GLN A 376 0.66 11.13 5.51
CA GLN A 376 0.53 9.93 6.33
C GLN A 376 -0.96 9.61 6.46
N THR A 377 -1.28 8.43 7.01
CA THR A 377 -2.67 8.04 7.20
C THR A 377 -3.31 8.90 8.30
N ILE A 378 -4.36 9.64 7.97
CA ILE A 378 -5.17 10.43 8.91
C ILE A 378 -6.60 9.89 9.06
N ARG A 379 -6.99 8.93 8.22
CA ARG A 379 -8.19 8.11 8.34
C ARG A 379 -7.81 6.64 8.17
N SER A 380 -8.20 5.81 9.15
CA SER A 380 -7.85 4.39 9.18
C SER A 380 -8.16 3.70 7.84
N TYR A 381 -7.21 2.95 7.32
CA TYR A 381 -7.31 2.11 6.12
C TYR A 381 -7.59 2.83 4.79
N GLN A 382 -7.57 4.15 4.75
CA GLN A 382 -7.86 4.95 3.57
C GLN A 382 -6.69 5.90 3.21
N PRO A 383 -5.56 5.39 2.70
CA PRO A 383 -4.41 6.23 2.37
C PRO A 383 -4.68 7.22 1.25
N ALA A 384 -5.46 6.84 0.23
CA ALA A 384 -5.82 7.72 -0.88
C ALA A 384 -6.73 8.86 -0.42
N PHE A 385 -7.77 8.57 0.37
CA PHE A 385 -8.62 9.61 0.97
C PHE A 385 -7.82 10.51 1.91
N SER A 386 -6.94 9.93 2.74
CA SER A 386 -6.06 10.71 3.61
C SER A 386 -5.22 11.71 2.83
N ALA A 387 -4.64 11.28 1.70
CA ALA A 387 -3.85 12.15 0.83
C ALA A 387 -4.69 13.28 0.19
N ALA A 388 -5.91 12.96 -0.25
CA ALA A 388 -6.83 13.96 -0.80
C ALA A 388 -7.23 15.01 0.24
N VAL A 389 -7.57 14.59 1.48
CA VAL A 389 -7.87 15.51 2.60
C VAL A 389 -6.66 16.39 2.93
N ILE A 390 -5.45 15.81 2.99
CA ILE A 390 -4.22 16.56 3.27
C ILE A 390 -3.96 17.61 2.17
N ALA A 391 -4.17 17.27 0.90
CA ALA A 391 -4.02 18.21 -0.22
C ALA A 391 -5.06 19.33 -0.16
N HIS A 392 -6.32 19.02 0.13
CA HIS A 392 -7.37 20.02 0.32
C HIS A 392 -7.05 20.97 1.48
N ILE A 393 -6.64 20.44 2.63
CA ILE A 393 -6.24 21.23 3.80
C ILE A 393 -5.00 22.09 3.49
N GLU A 394 -4.03 21.59 2.70
CA GLU A 394 -2.89 22.39 2.23
C GLU A 394 -3.33 23.64 1.48
N LEU A 395 -4.37 23.53 0.65
CA LEU A 395 -4.89 24.64 -0.15
C LEU A 395 -5.83 25.56 0.64
N ALA A 396 -6.62 25.02 1.57
CA ALA A 396 -7.67 25.74 2.26
C ALA A 396 -7.19 26.56 3.48
N TYR A 397 -6.05 26.20 4.07
CA TYR A 397 -5.55 26.82 5.29
C TYR A 397 -4.11 27.30 5.10
N ASP A 398 -3.76 28.46 5.70
CA ASP A 398 -2.40 29.03 5.61
C ASP A 398 -1.49 28.58 6.78
N ASN A 399 -2.07 28.25 7.93
CA ASN A 399 -1.33 27.99 9.17
C ASN A 399 -1.05 26.50 9.37
N ASP A 400 0.23 26.11 9.40
CA ASP A 400 0.67 24.72 9.58
C ASP A 400 0.26 24.10 10.92
N THR A 401 0.09 24.91 11.97
CA THR A 401 -0.42 24.39 13.25
C THR A 401 -1.86 23.91 13.10
N ILE A 402 -2.72 24.71 12.47
CA ILE A 402 -4.12 24.35 12.20
C ILE A 402 -4.18 23.14 11.27
N LYS A 403 -3.37 23.13 10.18
CA LYS A 403 -3.29 22.00 9.25
C LYS A 403 -2.93 20.70 9.98
N ASN A 404 -1.93 20.74 10.86
CA ASN A 404 -1.51 19.56 11.64
C ASN A 404 -2.54 19.14 12.69
N GLU A 405 -3.31 20.07 13.25
CA GLU A 405 -4.42 19.77 14.16
C GLU A 405 -5.56 19.04 13.43
N LEU A 406 -5.88 19.46 12.19
CA LEU A 406 -6.88 18.82 11.34
C LEU A 406 -6.39 17.50 10.74
N CYS A 407 -5.08 17.27 10.67
CA CYS A 407 -4.44 16.11 10.06
C CYS A 407 -3.63 15.29 11.07
N GLN A 408 -4.20 14.91 12.20
CA GLN A 408 -3.48 14.07 13.15
C GLN A 408 -3.25 12.68 12.57
N VAL A 409 -2.00 12.24 12.62
CA VAL A 409 -1.60 10.94 12.07
C VAL A 409 -2.19 9.82 12.90
N VAL A 410 -2.95 8.95 12.26
CA VAL A 410 -3.49 7.72 12.83
C VAL A 410 -2.35 6.70 12.94
N PRO A 411 -1.98 6.22 14.15
CA PRO A 411 -0.92 5.26 14.31
C PRO A 411 -1.29 3.93 13.64
N LEU A 412 -0.33 3.35 12.91
CA LEU A 412 -0.52 2.04 12.29
C LEU A 412 -0.38 0.92 13.33
N PRO A 413 -1.35 0.00 13.44
CA PRO A 413 -1.35 -1.02 14.48
C PRO A 413 -0.39 -2.18 14.16
N ASN A 414 0.24 -2.75 15.19
CA ASN A 414 1.03 -3.98 15.11
C ASN A 414 0.63 -5.01 16.18
N HIS A 415 0.11 -4.54 17.32
CA HIS A 415 -0.37 -5.38 18.41
C HIS A 415 -1.85 -5.10 18.67
N ALA A 416 -2.53 -6.02 19.34
CA ALA A 416 -3.94 -5.86 19.71
C ALA A 416 -4.19 -4.53 20.45
N LYS A 417 -3.33 -4.14 21.39
CA LYS A 417 -3.46 -2.88 22.14
C LYS A 417 -3.46 -1.62 21.28
N ASP A 418 -2.90 -1.68 20.07
CA ASP A 418 -2.73 -0.52 19.18
C ASP A 418 -4.06 -0.15 18.50
N TRP A 419 -5.07 -1.01 18.55
CA TRP A 419 -6.42 -0.72 18.06
C TRP A 419 -7.03 0.52 18.74
N VAL A 420 -6.84 0.65 20.06
CA VAL A 420 -7.42 1.75 20.83
C VAL A 420 -6.87 3.11 20.42
N PRO A 421 -5.53 3.37 20.43
CA PRO A 421 -4.99 4.65 19.98
C PRO A 421 -5.29 4.93 18.50
N MET A 422 -5.25 3.92 17.63
CA MET A 422 -5.62 4.05 16.22
C MET A 422 -7.07 4.55 16.09
N THR A 423 -8.01 3.88 16.73
CA THR A 423 -9.44 4.21 16.66
C THR A 423 -9.71 5.58 17.28
N LEU A 424 -9.11 5.89 18.44
CA LEU A 424 -9.28 7.17 19.12
C LEU A 424 -8.83 8.33 18.23
N VAL A 425 -7.63 8.29 17.67
CA VAL A 425 -7.12 9.37 16.80
C VAL A 425 -7.98 9.51 15.55
N ASN A 426 -8.41 8.39 14.95
CA ASN A 426 -9.33 8.42 13.81
C ASN A 426 -10.65 9.14 14.16
N MET A 427 -11.26 8.81 15.30
CA MET A 427 -12.48 9.48 15.78
C MET A 427 -12.25 10.96 16.09
N MET A 428 -11.11 11.32 16.68
CA MET A 428 -10.77 12.71 16.93
C MET A 428 -10.64 13.53 15.64
N ASN A 429 -10.06 12.95 14.59
CA ASN A 429 -10.02 13.60 13.28
C ASN A 429 -11.42 13.79 12.70
N LEU A 430 -12.25 12.74 12.71
CA LEU A 430 -13.63 12.83 12.23
C LEU A 430 -14.44 13.91 13.00
N LYS A 431 -14.26 13.99 14.33
CA LYS A 431 -14.90 15.03 15.14
C LYS A 431 -14.43 16.43 14.72
N ARG A 432 -13.12 16.67 14.61
CA ARG A 432 -12.59 17.99 14.17
C ARG A 432 -13.11 18.38 12.79
N TRP A 433 -13.13 17.42 11.84
CA TRP A 433 -13.66 17.68 10.52
C TRP A 433 -15.14 18.03 10.55
N SER A 434 -15.93 17.44 11.46
CA SER A 434 -17.34 17.77 11.62
C SER A 434 -17.59 19.17 12.21
N GLU A 435 -16.59 19.77 12.82
CA GLU A 435 -16.61 21.12 13.35
C GLU A 435 -16.20 22.18 12.31
N GLU A 436 -15.72 21.75 11.10
CA GLU A 436 -15.32 22.58 9.98
C GLU A 436 -16.31 22.48 8.80
N PRO A 437 -17.32 23.37 8.67
CA PRO A 437 -18.40 23.21 7.69
C PRO A 437 -17.92 23.14 6.24
N ALA A 438 -16.87 23.89 5.87
CA ALA A 438 -16.29 23.86 4.52
C ALA A 438 -15.66 22.51 4.22
N LEU A 439 -14.91 21.95 5.16
CA LEU A 439 -14.29 20.63 5.02
C LEU A 439 -15.34 19.52 4.98
N MET A 440 -16.39 19.60 5.79
CA MET A 440 -17.52 18.67 5.73
C MET A 440 -18.22 18.70 4.36
N SER A 441 -18.47 19.89 3.82
CA SER A 441 -19.08 20.06 2.51
C SER A 441 -18.20 19.44 1.41
N TRP A 442 -16.90 19.66 1.46
CA TRP A 442 -15.95 19.06 0.53
C TRP A 442 -15.91 17.52 0.65
N GLN A 443 -15.87 17.00 1.86
CA GLN A 443 -15.88 15.54 2.09
C GLN A 443 -17.14 14.88 1.54
N SER A 444 -18.32 15.51 1.69
CA SER A 444 -19.60 14.94 1.23
C SER A 444 -19.68 14.79 -0.29
N THR A 445 -18.87 15.52 -1.03
CA THR A 445 -18.78 15.43 -2.50
C THR A 445 -17.58 14.65 -3.00
N ASN A 446 -16.66 14.28 -2.10
CA ASN A 446 -15.47 13.53 -2.48
C ASN A 446 -15.77 12.03 -2.59
N ARG A 447 -15.53 11.45 -3.74
CA ARG A 447 -15.78 10.04 -4.06
C ARG A 447 -15.06 9.06 -3.11
N LEU A 448 -13.91 9.46 -2.54
CA LEU A 448 -13.10 8.60 -1.68
C LEU A 448 -13.58 8.56 -0.21
N ASN A 449 -14.57 9.41 0.16
CA ASN A 449 -15.09 9.51 1.53
C ASN A 449 -15.91 8.29 1.95
#